data_bf2aa8986cd7ba9a9b5963dc95d1e9bf
#
_entry.id   bf2aa8986cd7ba9a9b5963dc95d1e9bf
#
_cell.length_a   1.000
_cell.length_b   1.000
_cell.length_c   1.000
_cell.angle_alpha   90.00
_cell.angle_beta   90.00
_cell.angle_gamma   90.00
#
_symmetry.space_group_name_H-M   'P 1'
#
loop_
_entity.id
_entity.type
_entity.pdbx_description
1 polymer ?
#
loop_
_entity_poly.entity_id
_entity_poly.type
_entity_poly.pdbx_seq_one_letter_code
_entity_poly.pdbx_strand_id
1 'polypeptide(L)'
;MKFEAILFDCDGVLVDSEPITHGVLRQMLAERGWDMPIAECMRHFIGRTVRSQAALIAARTGRPLTDDWMTAFYARRDAELHARLQAIDGAPQAVRAAHAATGGRIACASGADRGKVVLQLRKTGLDAWFGPHVFSGHDLPRSKPAPDVYLAAARALGVAPARCLVIEDTVTGVQAGVAAGATVWGYCAQGADGGPLVEAGATRLFARMGQLPELWM
;
A
#
# COMPACT_ATOMS: atom_id res chain seq x y z
N MET A 1 -5.20 -1.78 -25.32
CA MET A 1 -4.40 -1.66 -24.09
C MET A 1 -3.35 -2.78 -24.05
N LYS A 2 -2.13 -2.51 -23.61
CA LYS A 2 -1.02 -3.49 -23.53
C LYS A 2 -1.20 -4.51 -22.38
N PHE A 3 -1.93 -4.12 -21.32
CA PHE A 3 -2.13 -4.94 -20.11
C PHE A 3 -3.53 -5.53 -20.06
N GLU A 4 -3.66 -6.75 -19.54
CA GLU A 4 -4.95 -7.44 -19.38
C GLU A 4 -5.54 -7.29 -17.99
N ALA A 5 -4.70 -7.00 -16.98
CA ALA A 5 -5.11 -6.73 -15.62
C ALA A 5 -4.28 -5.60 -15.01
N ILE A 6 -4.86 -4.90 -14.03
CA ILE A 6 -4.17 -3.88 -13.24
C ILE A 6 -4.30 -4.23 -11.76
N LEU A 7 -3.15 -4.29 -11.08
CA LEU A 7 -3.00 -4.64 -9.68
C LEU A 7 -2.54 -3.38 -8.92
N PHE A 8 -3.37 -2.89 -8.02
CA PHE A 8 -3.08 -1.69 -7.25
C PHE A 8 -2.56 -2.05 -5.86
N ASP A 9 -1.49 -1.40 -5.40
CA ASP A 9 -1.28 -1.29 -3.95
C ASP A 9 -2.38 -0.44 -3.32
N CYS A 10 -2.52 -0.50 -2.00
CA CYS A 10 -3.56 0.22 -1.27
C CYS A 10 -3.03 1.51 -0.63
N ASP A 11 -2.11 1.36 0.32
CA ASP A 11 -1.57 2.48 1.12
C ASP A 11 -0.66 3.36 0.25
N GLY A 12 -0.92 4.66 0.19
CA GLY A 12 -0.13 5.59 -0.63
C GLY A 12 -0.46 5.58 -2.14
N VAL A 13 -1.22 4.59 -2.62
CA VAL A 13 -1.69 4.50 -4.03
C VAL A 13 -3.18 4.78 -4.15
N LEU A 14 -4.01 4.03 -3.45
CA LEU A 14 -5.47 4.20 -3.47
C LEU A 14 -5.96 5.13 -2.38
N VAL A 15 -5.31 5.13 -1.23
CA VAL A 15 -5.72 5.85 -0.03
C VAL A 15 -4.55 6.56 0.64
N ASP A 16 -4.81 7.76 1.19
CA ASP A 16 -3.83 8.58 1.94
C ASP A 16 -3.82 8.18 3.43
N SER A 17 -3.34 6.97 3.70
CA SER A 17 -3.35 6.38 5.05
C SER A 17 -2.08 6.63 5.86
N GLU A 18 -0.96 6.92 5.20
CA GLU A 18 0.35 7.02 5.85
C GLU A 18 0.43 8.12 6.91
N PRO A 19 -0.06 9.37 6.66
CA PRO A 19 -0.05 10.41 7.70
C PRO A 19 -0.88 10.05 8.93
N ILE A 20 -2.00 9.34 8.73
CA ILE A 20 -2.91 8.92 9.80
C ILE A 20 -2.24 7.82 10.63
N THR A 21 -1.77 6.76 9.96
CA THR A 21 -1.13 5.61 10.61
C THR A 21 0.10 6.02 11.41
N HIS A 22 0.98 6.81 10.80
CA HIS A 22 2.19 7.29 11.46
C HIS A 22 1.90 8.36 12.52
N GLY A 23 0.82 9.13 12.37
CA GLY A 23 0.37 10.05 13.39
C GLY A 23 -0.02 9.32 14.69
N VAL A 24 -0.80 8.25 14.59
CA VAL A 24 -1.16 7.40 15.73
C VAL A 24 0.08 6.72 16.33
N LEU A 25 0.93 6.14 15.48
CA LEU A 25 2.16 5.49 15.93
C LEU A 25 3.04 6.46 16.70
N ARG A 26 3.30 7.65 16.16
CA ARG A 26 4.08 8.71 16.80
C ARG A 26 3.52 9.07 18.18
N GLN A 27 2.20 9.28 18.28
CA GLN A 27 1.56 9.59 19.54
C GLN A 27 1.78 8.48 20.57
N MET A 28 1.58 7.23 20.20
CA MET A 28 1.76 6.09 21.09
C MET A 28 3.22 5.84 21.49
N LEU A 29 4.17 6.21 20.64
CA LEU A 29 5.60 6.18 20.97
C LEU A 29 5.98 7.32 21.93
N ALA A 30 5.40 8.52 21.75
CA ALA A 30 5.55 9.64 22.69
C ALA A 30 5.02 9.30 24.08
N GLU A 31 3.89 8.60 24.20
CA GLU A 31 3.34 8.07 25.47
C GLU A 31 4.32 7.10 26.19
N ARG A 32 5.30 6.57 25.44
CA ARG A 32 6.38 5.70 25.96
C ARG A 32 7.73 6.42 26.11
N GLY A 33 7.76 7.74 25.93
CA GLY A 33 8.96 8.56 26.09
C GLY A 33 9.81 8.71 24.82
N TRP A 34 9.36 8.20 23.67
CA TRP A 34 10.03 8.44 22.39
C TRP A 34 9.22 9.44 21.56
N ASP A 35 9.38 10.73 21.87
CA ASP A 35 8.82 11.81 21.07
C ASP A 35 9.73 12.15 19.88
N MET A 36 9.11 12.40 18.71
CA MET A 36 9.81 12.75 17.49
C MET A 36 8.87 13.53 16.55
N PRO A 37 9.39 14.33 15.59
CA PRO A 37 8.60 14.91 14.52
C PRO A 37 7.97 13.83 13.64
N ILE A 38 6.80 14.11 13.03
CA ILE A 38 6.11 13.17 12.15
C ILE A 38 7.00 12.70 10.97
N ALA A 39 7.77 13.61 10.39
CA ALA A 39 8.68 13.28 9.28
C ALA A 39 9.77 12.26 9.70
N GLU A 40 10.22 12.31 10.94
CA GLU A 40 11.17 11.33 11.48
C GLU A 40 10.50 9.97 11.71
N CYS A 41 9.28 9.97 12.27
CA CYS A 41 8.49 8.76 12.43
C CYS A 41 8.28 8.07 11.07
N MET A 42 7.87 8.82 10.05
CA MET A 42 7.70 8.28 8.70
C MET A 42 8.99 7.68 8.15
N ARG A 43 10.15 8.34 8.29
CA ARG A 43 11.45 7.77 7.84
C ARG A 43 11.78 6.44 8.51
N HIS A 44 11.42 6.25 9.76
CA HIS A 44 11.68 5.00 10.47
C HIS A 44 10.74 3.85 10.07
N PHE A 45 9.50 4.16 9.73
CA PHE A 45 8.43 3.16 9.66
C PHE A 45 7.77 2.98 8.28
N ILE A 46 7.86 3.94 7.34
CA ILE A 46 7.30 3.75 5.98
C ILE A 46 7.88 2.49 5.33
N GLY A 47 7.02 1.69 4.72
CA GLY A 47 7.38 0.44 4.05
C GLY A 47 7.79 -0.69 4.99
N ARG A 48 7.60 -0.52 6.30
CA ARG A 48 7.95 -1.52 7.34
C ARG A 48 6.76 -1.78 8.26
N THR A 49 6.66 -2.99 8.78
CA THR A 49 5.67 -3.27 9.83
C THR A 49 6.18 -2.76 11.18
N VAL A 50 5.29 -2.29 12.05
CA VAL A 50 5.66 -1.87 13.42
C VAL A 50 6.34 -3.02 14.16
N ARG A 51 5.87 -4.27 13.96
CA ARG A 51 6.48 -5.47 14.57
C ARG A 51 7.92 -5.70 14.10
N SER A 52 8.25 -5.44 12.85
CA SER A 52 9.62 -5.59 12.35
C SER A 52 10.59 -4.58 12.98
N GLN A 53 10.08 -3.52 13.59
CA GLN A 53 10.85 -2.49 14.27
C GLN A 53 10.84 -2.67 15.81
N ALA A 54 10.41 -3.81 16.32
CA ALA A 54 10.29 -4.07 17.77
C ALA A 54 11.60 -3.81 18.55
N ALA A 55 12.75 -4.21 18.00
CA ALA A 55 14.06 -3.99 18.63
C ALA A 55 14.38 -2.49 18.73
N LEU A 56 14.13 -1.72 17.68
CA LEU A 56 14.32 -0.26 17.67
C LEU A 56 13.40 0.42 18.68
N ILE A 57 12.12 0.04 18.71
CA ILE A 57 11.13 0.59 19.65
C ILE A 57 11.57 0.30 21.10
N ALA A 58 11.97 -0.95 21.39
CA ALA A 58 12.44 -1.33 22.71
C ALA A 58 13.69 -0.55 23.13
N ALA A 59 14.65 -0.38 22.22
CA ALA A 59 15.87 0.38 22.49
C ALA A 59 15.60 1.86 22.77
N ARG A 60 14.61 2.47 22.11
CA ARG A 60 14.27 3.88 22.24
C ARG A 60 13.34 4.17 23.43
N THR A 61 12.45 3.24 23.75
CA THR A 61 11.42 3.45 24.79
C THR A 61 11.76 2.77 26.13
N GLY A 62 12.80 1.90 26.16
CA GLY A 62 13.08 1.04 27.31
C GLY A 62 12.00 -0.02 27.57
N ARG A 63 11.02 -0.19 26.68
CA ARG A 63 9.88 -1.09 26.85
C ARG A 63 9.71 -1.99 25.62
N PRO A 64 9.54 -3.32 25.80
CA PRO A 64 9.31 -4.22 24.69
C PRO A 64 7.95 -3.93 24.01
N LEU A 65 7.87 -4.26 22.75
CA LEU A 65 6.63 -4.26 22.01
C LEU A 65 5.80 -5.49 22.40
N THR A 66 4.66 -5.28 23.05
CA THR A 66 3.76 -6.36 23.48
C THR A 66 2.55 -6.52 22.56
N ASP A 67 1.90 -7.67 22.60
CA ASP A 67 0.68 -7.90 21.82
C ASP A 67 -0.46 -6.97 22.24
N ASP A 68 -0.59 -6.67 23.53
CA ASP A 68 -1.59 -5.71 24.03
C ASP A 68 -1.35 -4.30 23.45
N TRP A 69 -0.10 -3.88 23.40
CA TRP A 69 0.25 -2.58 22.81
C TRP A 69 -0.05 -2.55 21.30
N MET A 70 0.24 -3.65 20.59
CA MET A 70 -0.08 -3.78 19.17
C MET A 70 -1.60 -3.78 18.94
N THR A 71 -2.35 -4.45 19.81
CA THR A 71 -3.82 -4.44 19.75
C THR A 71 -4.37 -3.04 19.96
N ALA A 72 -3.85 -2.30 20.94
CA ALA A 72 -4.23 -0.91 21.17
C ALA A 72 -3.83 0.00 20.00
N PHE A 73 -2.67 -0.23 19.39
CA PHE A 73 -2.23 0.51 18.19
C PHE A 73 -3.20 0.26 17.02
N TYR A 74 -3.53 -0.97 16.73
CA TYR A 74 -4.47 -1.29 15.64
C TYR A 74 -5.85 -0.67 15.89
N ALA A 75 -6.36 -0.76 17.11
CA ALA A 75 -7.65 -0.16 17.45
C ALA A 75 -7.66 1.36 17.26
N ARG A 76 -6.62 2.08 17.74
CA ARG A 76 -6.49 3.54 17.56
C ARG A 76 -6.32 3.91 16.09
N ARG A 77 -5.47 3.17 15.35
CA ARG A 77 -5.24 3.34 13.92
C ARG A 77 -6.56 3.22 13.14
N ASP A 78 -7.29 2.15 13.39
CA ASP A 78 -8.52 1.85 12.65
C ASP A 78 -9.62 2.88 12.94
N ALA A 79 -9.72 3.36 14.19
CA ALA A 79 -10.62 4.44 14.55
C ALA A 79 -10.30 5.75 13.80
N GLU A 80 -9.02 6.12 13.72
CA GLU A 80 -8.58 7.32 13.01
C GLU A 80 -8.71 7.17 11.48
N LEU A 81 -8.44 6.00 10.92
CA LEU A 81 -8.67 5.70 9.51
C LEU A 81 -10.18 5.80 9.20
N HIS A 82 -11.03 5.22 10.04
CA HIS A 82 -12.48 5.32 9.87
C HIS A 82 -12.98 6.77 9.92
N ALA A 83 -12.41 7.58 10.79
CA ALA A 83 -12.81 9.00 10.95
C ALA A 83 -12.35 9.86 9.75
N ARG A 84 -11.08 9.76 9.33
CA ARG A 84 -10.41 10.79 8.51
C ARG A 84 -9.89 10.33 7.17
N LEU A 85 -9.83 9.00 6.89
CA LEU A 85 -9.24 8.51 5.67
C LEU A 85 -9.95 9.04 4.43
N GLN A 86 -9.16 9.43 3.44
CA GLN A 86 -9.61 9.81 2.12
C GLN A 86 -8.89 9.00 1.03
N ALA A 87 -9.52 8.87 -0.13
CA ALA A 87 -8.85 8.35 -1.30
C ALA A 87 -7.78 9.36 -1.80
N ILE A 88 -6.70 8.84 -2.35
CA ILE A 88 -5.75 9.65 -3.12
C ILE A 88 -6.49 10.34 -4.27
N ASP A 89 -6.19 11.63 -4.48
CA ASP A 89 -6.83 12.40 -5.54
C ASP A 89 -6.65 11.72 -6.91
N GLY A 90 -7.76 11.54 -7.64
CA GLY A 90 -7.80 10.84 -8.92
C GLY A 90 -7.80 9.29 -8.81
N ALA A 91 -7.58 8.68 -7.65
CA ALA A 91 -7.59 7.22 -7.51
C ALA A 91 -8.96 6.60 -7.83
N PRO A 92 -10.11 7.13 -7.38
CA PRO A 92 -11.41 6.59 -7.75
C PRO A 92 -11.66 6.62 -9.26
N GLN A 93 -11.21 7.67 -9.94
CA GLN A 93 -11.33 7.78 -11.41
C GLN A 93 -10.43 6.76 -12.11
N ALA A 94 -9.18 6.60 -11.63
CA ALA A 94 -8.22 5.63 -12.16
C ALA A 94 -8.73 4.19 -12.00
N VAL A 95 -9.29 3.84 -10.83
CA VAL A 95 -9.88 2.51 -10.58
C VAL A 95 -11.05 2.22 -11.52
N ARG A 96 -11.99 3.18 -11.67
CA ARG A 96 -13.10 3.02 -12.61
C ARG A 96 -12.63 2.82 -14.06
N ALA A 97 -11.67 3.63 -14.49
CA ALA A 97 -11.11 3.52 -15.84
C ALA A 97 -10.37 2.19 -16.05
N ALA A 98 -9.61 1.74 -15.04
CA ALA A 98 -8.93 0.45 -15.06
C ALA A 98 -9.92 -0.71 -15.14
N HIS A 99 -10.99 -0.68 -14.35
CA HIS A 99 -12.05 -1.68 -14.36
C HIS A 99 -12.71 -1.77 -15.75
N ALA A 100 -13.08 -0.64 -16.33
CA ALA A 100 -13.68 -0.60 -17.67
C ALA A 100 -12.71 -1.12 -18.74
N ALA A 101 -11.45 -0.67 -18.71
CA ALA A 101 -10.45 -1.00 -19.71
C ALA A 101 -9.99 -2.47 -19.67
N THR A 102 -10.08 -3.14 -18.52
CA THR A 102 -9.68 -4.55 -18.33
C THR A 102 -10.85 -5.52 -18.32
N GLY A 103 -12.08 -5.05 -18.50
CA GLY A 103 -13.28 -5.88 -18.35
C GLY A 103 -13.43 -6.42 -16.92
N GLY A 104 -13.11 -5.61 -15.92
CA GLY A 104 -13.22 -5.93 -14.51
C GLY A 104 -11.99 -6.65 -13.90
N ARG A 105 -10.93 -6.91 -14.67
CA ARG A 105 -9.73 -7.59 -14.16
C ARG A 105 -8.80 -6.60 -13.43
N ILE A 106 -9.25 -6.18 -12.26
CA ILE A 106 -8.45 -5.38 -11.32
C ILE A 106 -8.39 -6.04 -9.95
N ALA A 107 -7.34 -5.81 -9.20
CA ALA A 107 -7.20 -6.28 -7.82
C ALA A 107 -6.50 -5.22 -6.95
N CYS A 108 -6.84 -5.22 -5.65
CA CYS A 108 -6.06 -4.53 -4.63
C CYS A 108 -5.13 -5.54 -3.95
N ALA A 109 -3.83 -5.26 -3.89
CA ALA A 109 -2.80 -6.16 -3.38
C ALA A 109 -1.85 -5.40 -2.44
N SER A 110 -2.12 -5.46 -1.14
CA SER A 110 -1.44 -4.66 -0.10
C SER A 110 -0.53 -5.50 0.79
N GLY A 111 0.53 -4.87 1.31
CA GLY A 111 1.35 -5.40 2.39
C GLY A 111 0.70 -5.31 3.78
N ALA A 112 -0.41 -4.60 3.92
CA ALA A 112 -1.13 -4.43 5.18
C ALA A 112 -2.01 -5.63 5.53
N ASP A 113 -2.47 -5.70 6.79
CA ASP A 113 -3.46 -6.70 7.22
C ASP A 113 -4.81 -6.52 6.49
N ARG A 114 -5.50 -7.65 6.25
CA ARG A 114 -6.75 -7.66 5.49
C ARG A 114 -7.83 -6.76 6.10
N GLY A 115 -7.92 -6.71 7.43
CA GLY A 115 -8.90 -5.89 8.13
C GLY A 115 -8.73 -4.41 7.80
N LYS A 116 -7.47 -3.93 7.85
CA LYS A 116 -7.12 -2.55 7.46
C LYS A 116 -7.47 -2.27 6.00
N VAL A 117 -7.08 -3.14 5.06
CA VAL A 117 -7.35 -2.94 3.63
C VAL A 117 -8.86 -2.86 3.35
N VAL A 118 -9.64 -3.78 3.90
CA VAL A 118 -11.10 -3.78 3.72
C VAL A 118 -11.74 -2.51 4.32
N LEU A 119 -11.31 -2.08 5.52
CA LEU A 119 -11.76 -0.84 6.13
C LEU A 119 -11.49 0.36 5.21
N GLN A 120 -10.28 0.44 4.68
CA GLN A 120 -9.85 1.54 3.83
C GLN A 120 -10.64 1.61 2.52
N LEU A 121 -10.81 0.48 1.83
CA LEU A 121 -11.57 0.42 0.58
C LEU A 121 -13.05 0.77 0.81
N ARG A 122 -13.67 0.27 1.89
CA ARG A 122 -15.07 0.60 2.25
C ARG A 122 -15.21 2.07 2.60
N LYS A 123 -14.32 2.63 3.41
CA LYS A 123 -14.35 4.04 3.81
C LYS A 123 -14.30 4.98 2.60
N THR A 124 -13.56 4.59 1.55
CA THR A 124 -13.37 5.39 0.33
C THR A 124 -14.32 5.01 -0.81
N GLY A 125 -15.20 4.02 -0.61
CA GLY A 125 -16.17 3.56 -1.63
C GLY A 125 -15.51 2.83 -2.80
N LEU A 126 -14.31 2.30 -2.61
CA LEU A 126 -13.56 1.58 -3.65
C LEU A 126 -13.81 0.06 -3.61
N ASP A 127 -14.33 -0.48 -2.51
CA ASP A 127 -14.54 -1.91 -2.30
C ASP A 127 -15.43 -2.55 -3.37
N ALA A 128 -16.47 -1.86 -3.83
CA ALA A 128 -17.38 -2.34 -4.86
C ALA A 128 -16.69 -2.65 -6.21
N TRP A 129 -15.58 -1.96 -6.52
CA TRP A 129 -14.84 -2.16 -7.76
C TRP A 129 -13.96 -3.40 -7.74
N PHE A 130 -13.39 -3.72 -6.58
CA PHE A 130 -12.49 -4.86 -6.42
C PHE A 130 -13.24 -6.16 -6.10
N GLY A 131 -14.43 -6.09 -5.51
CA GLY A 131 -15.21 -7.26 -5.11
C GLY A 131 -14.38 -8.25 -4.27
N PRO A 132 -14.24 -9.53 -4.69
CA PRO A 132 -13.44 -10.53 -3.96
C PRO A 132 -11.92 -10.39 -4.19
N HIS A 133 -11.49 -9.52 -5.12
CA HIS A 133 -10.08 -9.41 -5.53
C HIS A 133 -9.29 -8.42 -4.65
N VAL A 134 -9.36 -8.66 -3.33
CA VAL A 134 -8.59 -7.92 -2.31
C VAL A 134 -7.62 -8.91 -1.64
N PHE A 135 -6.32 -8.62 -1.71
CA PHE A 135 -5.25 -9.48 -1.23
C PHE A 135 -4.39 -8.77 -0.19
N SER A 136 -4.10 -9.47 0.91
CA SER A 136 -3.22 -9.03 1.99
C SER A 136 -1.95 -9.88 2.00
N GLY A 137 -0.80 -9.24 2.12
CA GLY A 137 0.47 -9.94 2.32
C GLY A 137 0.53 -10.71 3.65
N HIS A 138 -0.31 -10.35 4.62
CA HIS A 138 -0.41 -11.08 5.90
C HIS A 138 -1.13 -12.44 5.78
N ASP A 139 -1.91 -12.65 4.73
CA ASP A 139 -2.60 -13.92 4.48
C ASP A 139 -1.73 -14.91 3.66
N LEU A 140 -0.51 -14.51 3.32
CA LEU A 140 0.39 -15.24 2.44
C LEU A 140 1.69 -15.59 3.16
N PRO A 141 2.43 -16.60 2.70
CA PRO A 141 3.66 -17.04 3.36
C PRO A 141 4.71 -15.93 3.50
N ARG A 142 4.78 -15.02 2.53
CA ARG A 142 5.75 -13.93 2.52
C ARG A 142 5.08 -12.64 2.07
N SER A 143 5.32 -11.55 2.79
CA SER A 143 4.91 -10.21 2.40
C SER A 143 5.93 -9.56 1.46
N LYS A 144 5.58 -8.41 0.87
CA LYS A 144 6.49 -7.56 0.07
C LYS A 144 7.83 -7.37 0.83
N PRO A 145 8.99 -7.50 0.18
CA PRO A 145 9.23 -7.52 -1.27
C PRO A 145 9.07 -8.88 -1.96
N ALA A 146 8.62 -9.94 -1.30
CA ALA A 146 8.30 -11.20 -1.96
C ALA A 146 7.09 -11.02 -2.92
N PRO A 147 7.04 -11.78 -4.04
CA PRO A 147 6.04 -11.59 -5.08
C PRO A 147 4.65 -12.15 -4.75
N ASP A 148 4.50 -12.81 -3.62
CA ASP A 148 3.38 -13.69 -3.29
C ASP A 148 2.01 -13.00 -3.45
N VAL A 149 1.88 -11.74 -3.02
CA VAL A 149 0.62 -11.00 -3.09
C VAL A 149 0.22 -10.67 -4.53
N TYR A 150 1.16 -10.30 -5.37
CA TYR A 150 0.89 -10.00 -6.78
C TYR A 150 0.66 -11.28 -7.61
N LEU A 151 1.37 -12.36 -7.30
CA LEU A 151 1.12 -13.67 -7.90
C LEU A 151 -0.28 -14.20 -7.53
N ALA A 152 -0.71 -14.04 -6.28
CA ALA A 152 -2.05 -14.42 -5.84
C ALA A 152 -3.13 -13.61 -6.55
N ALA A 153 -2.94 -12.29 -6.68
CA ALA A 153 -3.85 -11.40 -7.39
C ALA A 153 -3.96 -11.75 -8.88
N ALA A 154 -2.84 -11.91 -9.58
CA ALA A 154 -2.80 -12.27 -10.99
C ALA A 154 -3.48 -13.63 -11.24
N ARG A 155 -3.19 -14.62 -10.39
CA ARG A 155 -3.82 -15.95 -10.46
C ARG A 155 -5.35 -15.89 -10.30
N ALA A 156 -5.84 -15.11 -9.32
CA ALA A 156 -7.27 -14.99 -9.07
C ALA A 156 -8.01 -14.29 -10.23
N LEU A 157 -7.34 -13.41 -10.95
CA LEU A 157 -7.87 -12.76 -12.15
C LEU A 157 -7.71 -13.62 -13.43
N GLY A 158 -7.03 -14.77 -13.35
CA GLY A 158 -6.76 -15.63 -14.51
C GLY A 158 -5.81 -15.01 -15.54
N VAL A 159 -4.92 -14.10 -15.12
CA VAL A 159 -4.01 -13.37 -16.00
C VAL A 159 -2.56 -13.72 -15.67
N ALA A 160 -1.76 -13.97 -16.70
CA ALA A 160 -0.32 -14.18 -16.49
C ALA A 160 0.34 -12.90 -15.96
N PRO A 161 1.25 -12.98 -14.95
CA PRO A 161 1.88 -11.80 -14.37
C PRO A 161 2.51 -10.86 -15.40
N ALA A 162 3.15 -11.39 -16.43
CA ALA A 162 3.75 -10.60 -17.51
C ALA A 162 2.77 -9.75 -18.32
N ARG A 163 1.47 -10.01 -18.17
CA ARG A 163 0.37 -9.23 -18.78
C ARG A 163 -0.35 -8.33 -17.77
N CYS A 164 0.14 -8.28 -16.53
CA CYS A 164 -0.35 -7.40 -15.47
C CYS A 164 0.46 -6.12 -15.41
N LEU A 165 -0.22 -5.02 -15.08
CA LEU A 165 0.39 -3.77 -14.64
C LEU A 165 0.20 -3.67 -13.13
N VAL A 166 1.29 -3.45 -12.39
CA VAL A 166 1.28 -3.13 -10.95
C VAL A 166 1.45 -1.62 -10.79
N ILE A 167 0.64 -1.01 -9.92
CA ILE A 167 0.75 0.39 -9.51
C ILE A 167 1.20 0.41 -8.06
N GLU A 168 2.34 1.05 -7.81
CA GLU A 168 3.05 1.03 -6.52
C GLU A 168 3.73 2.36 -6.21
N ASP A 169 3.91 2.66 -4.91
CA ASP A 169 4.59 3.87 -4.42
C ASP A 169 5.81 3.56 -3.53
N THR A 170 6.05 2.29 -3.19
CA THR A 170 7.15 1.86 -2.32
C THR A 170 8.20 1.02 -3.04
N VAL A 171 9.46 1.14 -2.60
CA VAL A 171 10.58 0.31 -3.11
C VAL A 171 10.27 -1.19 -2.93
N THR A 172 9.80 -1.59 -1.75
CA THR A 172 9.48 -3.00 -1.45
C THR A 172 8.34 -3.54 -2.31
N GLY A 173 7.35 -2.71 -2.61
CA GLY A 173 6.25 -3.07 -3.47
C GLY A 173 6.63 -3.14 -4.94
N VAL A 174 7.45 -2.21 -5.43
CA VAL A 174 8.03 -2.29 -6.78
C VAL A 174 8.83 -3.58 -6.94
N GLN A 175 9.72 -3.89 -5.99
CA GLN A 175 10.49 -5.15 -6.00
C GLN A 175 9.58 -6.38 -6.04
N ALA A 176 8.49 -6.39 -5.28
CA ALA A 176 7.51 -7.48 -5.28
C ALA A 176 6.82 -7.65 -6.64
N GLY A 177 6.41 -6.55 -7.28
CA GLY A 177 5.81 -6.56 -8.61
C GLY A 177 6.77 -7.06 -9.68
N VAL A 178 8.01 -6.59 -9.66
CA VAL A 178 9.09 -7.05 -10.56
C VAL A 178 9.39 -8.54 -10.33
N ALA A 179 9.54 -8.96 -9.09
CA ALA A 179 9.77 -10.36 -8.74
C ALA A 179 8.60 -11.29 -9.15
N ALA A 180 7.37 -10.76 -9.23
CA ALA A 180 6.22 -11.47 -9.77
C ALA A 180 6.26 -11.61 -11.30
N GLY A 181 7.14 -10.88 -11.99
CA GLY A 181 7.23 -10.83 -13.46
C GLY A 181 6.23 -9.86 -14.09
N ALA A 182 5.64 -8.95 -13.33
CA ALA A 182 4.74 -7.92 -13.82
C ALA A 182 5.48 -6.67 -14.30
N THR A 183 4.82 -5.86 -15.15
CA THR A 183 5.26 -4.49 -15.38
C THR A 183 4.86 -3.64 -14.19
N VAL A 184 5.77 -2.81 -13.66
CA VAL A 184 5.50 -1.94 -12.52
C VAL A 184 5.61 -0.47 -12.92
N TRP A 185 4.59 0.32 -12.61
CA TRP A 185 4.64 1.78 -12.68
C TRP A 185 4.62 2.36 -11.28
N GLY A 186 5.59 3.26 -11.01
CA GLY A 186 5.74 3.91 -9.73
C GLY A 186 4.86 5.17 -9.64
N TYR A 187 3.96 5.21 -8.67
CA TYR A 187 3.30 6.44 -8.27
C TYR A 187 4.24 7.22 -7.34
N CYS A 188 4.63 8.39 -7.77
CA CYS A 188 5.52 9.26 -7.02
C CYS A 188 4.89 10.66 -6.98
N ALA A 189 4.29 11.02 -5.84
CA ALA A 189 3.60 12.30 -5.70
C ALA A 189 4.52 13.46 -6.06
N GLN A 190 3.94 14.55 -6.57
CA GLN A 190 4.71 15.71 -7.05
C GLN A 190 5.65 16.25 -5.96
N GLY A 191 6.93 16.37 -6.31
CA GLY A 191 7.98 16.83 -5.41
C GLY A 191 8.69 15.74 -4.60
N ALA A 192 8.24 14.47 -4.68
CA ALA A 192 8.96 13.34 -4.09
C ALA A 192 10.07 12.84 -5.03
N ASP A 193 11.09 12.21 -4.45
CA ASP A 193 12.17 11.57 -5.21
C ASP A 193 11.73 10.18 -5.71
N GLY A 194 11.55 10.05 -7.01
CA GLY A 194 11.19 8.78 -7.66
C GLY A 194 12.38 7.89 -8.02
N GLY A 195 13.62 8.35 -7.82
CA GLY A 195 14.84 7.60 -8.14
C GLY A 195 14.86 6.20 -7.52
N PRO A 196 14.57 6.03 -6.22
CA PRO A 196 14.52 4.73 -5.58
C PRO A 196 13.51 3.75 -6.19
N LEU A 197 12.38 4.23 -6.72
CA LEU A 197 11.40 3.38 -7.40
C LEU A 197 11.93 2.88 -8.75
N VAL A 198 12.65 3.74 -9.49
CA VAL A 198 13.30 3.36 -10.75
C VAL A 198 14.40 2.34 -10.50
N GLU A 199 15.25 2.55 -9.49
CA GLU A 199 16.29 1.59 -9.08
C GLU A 199 15.71 0.25 -8.65
N ALA A 200 14.51 0.25 -8.04
CA ALA A 200 13.78 -0.97 -7.68
C ALA A 200 13.16 -1.70 -8.88
N GLY A 201 13.11 -1.07 -10.07
CA GLY A 201 12.65 -1.66 -11.32
C GLY A 201 11.32 -1.11 -11.85
N ALA A 202 10.83 0.03 -11.34
CA ALA A 202 9.68 0.69 -11.95
C ALA A 202 10.04 1.16 -13.38
N THR A 203 9.20 0.77 -14.34
CA THR A 203 9.44 1.07 -15.77
C THR A 203 8.91 2.42 -16.20
N ARG A 204 8.10 3.06 -15.37
CA ARG A 204 7.55 4.41 -15.56
C ARG A 204 7.22 5.02 -14.20
N LEU A 205 7.43 6.32 -14.07
CA LEU A 205 6.92 7.12 -12.96
C LEU A 205 5.76 8.00 -13.43
N PHE A 206 4.82 8.28 -12.52
CA PHE A 206 3.77 9.26 -12.72
C PHE A 206 3.39 9.92 -11.38
N ALA A 207 2.90 11.16 -11.43
CA ALA A 207 2.76 12.00 -10.24
C ALA A 207 1.31 12.24 -9.79
N ARG A 208 0.33 11.89 -10.60
CA ARG A 208 -1.10 12.06 -10.28
C ARG A 208 -1.91 10.85 -10.74
N MET A 209 -2.68 10.27 -9.84
CA MET A 209 -3.49 9.08 -10.16
C MET A 209 -4.48 9.34 -11.31
N GLY A 210 -5.00 10.55 -11.43
CA GLY A 210 -5.89 10.95 -12.55
C GLY A 210 -5.24 10.90 -13.94
N GLN A 211 -3.91 10.86 -14.05
CA GLN A 211 -3.19 10.69 -15.33
C GLN A 211 -3.15 9.24 -15.81
N LEU A 212 -3.36 8.29 -14.91
CA LEU A 212 -3.18 6.88 -15.18
C LEU A 212 -3.98 6.38 -16.40
N PRO A 213 -5.28 6.75 -16.60
CA PRO A 213 -6.04 6.35 -17.77
C PRO A 213 -5.42 6.76 -19.12
N GLU A 214 -4.76 7.91 -19.17
CA GLU A 214 -4.12 8.41 -20.39
C GLU A 214 -2.82 7.68 -20.71
N LEU A 215 -2.16 7.15 -19.68
CA LEU A 215 -0.84 6.53 -19.81
C LEU A 215 -0.87 5.09 -20.33
N TRP A 216 -1.99 4.37 -20.17
CA TRP A 216 -2.12 2.99 -20.64
C TRP A 216 -2.91 2.86 -21.96
N MET A 217 -3.50 3.93 -22.49
CA MET A 217 -4.10 3.96 -23.81
C MET A 217 -3.04 3.90 -24.89
#